data_ee57ca450c39de81fae9827ff693edb6
#
_entry.id   ee57ca450c39de81fae9827ff693edb6
#
_cell.length_a   1.000
_cell.length_b   1.000
_cell.length_c   1.000
_cell.angle_alpha   90.00
_cell.angle_beta   90.00
_cell.angle_gamma   90.00
#
_symmetry.space_group_name_H-M   'P 1'
#
loop_
_entity.id
_entity.type
_entity.pdbx_description
1 polymer ?
#
loop_
_entity_poly.entity_id
_entity_poly.type
_entity_poly.pdbx_seq_one_letter_code
_entity_poly.pdbx_strand_id
1 'polypeptide(L)'
;MATTTPDLTVIGGGFAGLTAAVTAAEAGASVTLHESHHTLGGRARTAEGPYRTHDGPHALYSAGPHWTWLKQRDLLGPLAPIPPVEGSRLRFHHRGALRRTPPLALLRLLRRRSEHAPVDVDFMTWATRHVGEEGARAAAHYTSVALFHHDPGSLSAAFVQERLRRSAKVPPEAHYPRGGWASVIDRMAARAWNLGVRVETLSRVDSVPTGGGPVIVATSLDSARRLLGDSSLTWASGRTTLIDLAVRTRRGDAFIVSGLDFPAWLERFTAQDRSLAPRGQQLVQGHIPVAPHESKADGTARAERLLDLGFPGWRDRVTWRRDALANGRTGAVDLPGTTWRDRPAIDRGDGVYLVGDQVAAPGVLSEVSFNSAVEATTLALTGSRPGLRAA
;
A
#
# COMPACT_ATOMS: atom_id res chain seq x y z
N MET A 1 -12.98 -42.99 6.40
CA MET A 1 -12.57 -41.98 7.38
C MET A 1 -13.12 -40.65 6.90
N ALA A 2 -14.02 -40.02 7.65
CA ALA A 2 -14.46 -38.64 7.33
C ALA A 2 -13.25 -37.73 7.47
N THR A 3 -12.82 -37.12 6.37
CA THR A 3 -11.83 -36.03 6.42
C THR A 3 -12.46 -34.85 7.12
N THR A 4 -12.11 -34.62 8.38
CA THR A 4 -12.53 -33.43 9.10
C THR A 4 -12.00 -32.23 8.33
N THR A 5 -12.91 -31.39 7.83
CA THR A 5 -12.57 -30.13 7.20
C THR A 5 -11.82 -29.27 8.24
N PRO A 6 -10.59 -28.81 7.95
CA PRO A 6 -9.86 -28.00 8.92
C PRO A 6 -10.56 -26.67 9.14
N ASP A 7 -10.84 -26.35 10.40
CA ASP A 7 -11.35 -25.04 10.79
C ASP A 7 -10.18 -24.03 10.80
N LEU A 8 -10.41 -22.86 10.25
CA LEU A 8 -9.42 -21.75 10.21
C LEU A 8 -10.06 -20.44 10.65
N THR A 9 -9.43 -19.76 11.58
CA THR A 9 -9.85 -18.41 11.99
C THR A 9 -8.96 -17.35 11.36
N VAL A 10 -9.56 -16.32 10.74
CA VAL A 10 -8.87 -15.14 10.21
C VAL A 10 -9.30 -13.91 11.02
N ILE A 11 -8.35 -13.15 11.57
CA ILE A 11 -8.61 -11.94 12.37
C ILE A 11 -8.15 -10.71 11.58
N GLY A 12 -9.11 -9.95 11.05
CA GLY A 12 -8.93 -8.76 10.23
C GLY A 12 -9.36 -8.98 8.78
N GLY A 13 -10.34 -8.20 8.33
CA GLY A 13 -10.96 -8.27 7.00
C GLY A 13 -10.33 -7.33 5.97
N GLY A 14 -9.03 -7.00 6.10
CA GLY A 14 -8.26 -6.26 5.10
C GLY A 14 -7.86 -7.14 3.91
N PHE A 15 -7.08 -6.57 2.97
CA PHE A 15 -6.63 -7.28 1.76
C PHE A 15 -5.93 -8.60 2.07
N ALA A 16 -5.01 -8.62 3.07
CA ALA A 16 -4.32 -9.85 3.48
C ALA A 16 -5.29 -10.90 4.06
N GLY A 17 -6.20 -10.49 4.96
CA GLY A 17 -7.16 -11.41 5.57
C GLY A 17 -8.15 -11.99 4.57
N LEU A 18 -8.66 -11.17 3.65
CA LEU A 18 -9.52 -11.65 2.56
C LEU A 18 -8.75 -12.60 1.61
N THR A 19 -7.48 -12.32 1.33
CA THR A 19 -6.62 -13.23 0.54
C THR A 19 -6.49 -14.58 1.25
N ALA A 20 -6.19 -14.58 2.56
CA ALA A 20 -6.07 -15.80 3.34
C ALA A 20 -7.39 -16.58 3.39
N ALA A 21 -8.50 -15.89 3.68
CA ALA A 21 -9.82 -16.51 3.78
C ALA A 21 -10.26 -17.16 2.45
N VAL A 22 -10.12 -16.44 1.33
CA VAL A 22 -10.46 -17.01 -0.01
C VAL A 22 -9.54 -18.17 -0.35
N THR A 23 -8.22 -18.04 -0.13
CA THR A 23 -7.26 -19.11 -0.45
C THR A 23 -7.52 -20.35 0.39
N ALA A 24 -7.81 -20.21 1.68
CA ALA A 24 -8.11 -21.33 2.56
C ALA A 24 -9.44 -22.02 2.20
N ALA A 25 -10.49 -21.25 1.94
CA ALA A 25 -11.78 -21.80 1.53
C ALA A 25 -11.73 -22.51 0.17
N GLU A 26 -10.96 -22.01 -0.80
CA GLU A 26 -10.69 -22.69 -2.08
C GLU A 26 -9.93 -24.00 -1.90
N ALA A 27 -9.14 -24.13 -0.84
CA ALA A 27 -8.47 -25.37 -0.46
C ALA A 27 -9.35 -26.32 0.37
N GLY A 28 -10.62 -25.96 0.63
CA GLY A 28 -11.61 -26.77 1.33
C GLY A 28 -11.63 -26.60 2.84
N ALA A 29 -11.03 -25.54 3.39
CA ALA A 29 -11.13 -25.22 4.82
C ALA A 29 -12.48 -24.58 5.16
N SER A 30 -13.00 -24.85 6.37
CA SER A 30 -14.07 -24.09 7.00
C SER A 30 -13.45 -22.81 7.60
N VAL A 31 -13.84 -21.62 7.13
CA VAL A 31 -13.19 -20.37 7.49
C VAL A 31 -14.16 -19.43 8.19
N THR A 32 -13.75 -18.90 9.36
CA THR A 32 -14.40 -17.76 10.00
C THR A 32 -13.48 -16.55 9.96
N LEU A 33 -13.96 -15.43 9.41
CA LEU A 33 -13.23 -14.16 9.33
C LEU A 33 -13.88 -13.13 10.24
N HIS A 34 -13.14 -12.61 11.21
CA HIS A 34 -13.55 -11.56 12.12
C HIS A 34 -13.02 -10.20 11.68
N GLU A 35 -13.88 -9.19 11.59
CA GLU A 35 -13.54 -7.80 11.35
C GLU A 35 -14.15 -6.89 12.42
N SER A 36 -13.32 -6.04 13.03
CA SER A 36 -13.74 -5.14 14.11
C SER A 36 -14.63 -3.98 13.66
N HIS A 37 -14.62 -3.65 12.37
CA HIS A 37 -15.43 -2.59 11.79
C HIS A 37 -16.67 -3.16 11.10
N HIS A 38 -17.60 -2.27 10.72
CA HIS A 38 -18.79 -2.66 9.95
C HIS A 38 -18.49 -2.93 8.47
N THR A 39 -17.33 -2.49 7.95
CA THR A 39 -16.89 -2.69 6.57
C THR A 39 -15.57 -3.41 6.49
N LEU A 40 -15.42 -4.27 5.48
CA LEU A 40 -14.17 -4.93 5.13
C LEU A 40 -13.23 -3.97 4.39
N GLY A 41 -11.98 -4.39 4.20
CA GLY A 41 -10.98 -3.72 3.35
C GLY A 41 -9.82 -3.08 4.12
N GLY A 42 -9.97 -2.77 5.40
CA GLY A 42 -8.91 -2.12 6.19
C GLY A 42 -8.43 -0.84 5.49
N ARG A 43 -7.14 -0.74 5.12
CA ARG A 43 -6.58 0.42 4.38
C ARG A 43 -6.95 0.47 2.91
N ALA A 44 -7.48 -0.61 2.36
CA ALA A 44 -8.01 -0.67 0.99
C ALA A 44 -9.48 -0.21 0.90
N ARG A 45 -10.01 0.40 1.96
CA ARG A 45 -11.34 1.00 1.94
C ARG A 45 -11.38 2.24 1.07
N THR A 46 -12.51 2.41 0.41
CA THR A 46 -12.89 3.67 -0.25
C THR A 46 -13.96 4.34 0.59
N ALA A 47 -13.84 5.63 0.84
CA ALA A 47 -14.84 6.39 1.59
C ALA A 47 -16.19 6.36 0.87
N GLU A 48 -17.25 6.23 1.65
CA GLU A 48 -18.62 6.36 1.17
C GLU A 48 -18.98 7.83 0.96
N GLY A 49 -19.95 8.07 0.08
CA GLY A 49 -20.46 9.41 -0.21
C GLY A 49 -20.05 9.94 -1.57
N PRO A 50 -20.21 11.27 -1.80
CA PRO A 50 -20.01 11.87 -3.11
C PRO A 50 -18.53 11.94 -3.53
N TYR A 51 -17.59 11.90 -2.58
CA TYR A 51 -16.15 11.93 -2.82
C TYR A 51 -15.52 10.62 -2.36
N ARG A 52 -15.15 9.78 -3.33
CA ARG A 52 -14.59 8.45 -3.07
C ARG A 52 -13.08 8.53 -2.87
N THR A 53 -12.68 8.86 -1.65
CA THR A 53 -11.28 8.90 -1.25
C THR A 53 -10.82 7.56 -0.68
N HIS A 54 -9.52 7.37 -0.56
CA HIS A 54 -8.94 6.15 -0.01
C HIS A 54 -8.17 6.45 1.27
N ASP A 55 -8.18 5.52 2.22
CA ASP A 55 -7.38 5.60 3.44
C ASP A 55 -5.95 5.09 3.24
N GLY A 56 -5.63 4.61 2.04
CA GLY A 56 -4.35 4.09 1.64
C GLY A 56 -4.01 4.41 0.18
N PRO A 57 -3.03 3.74 -0.40
CA PRO A 57 -2.65 3.96 -1.79
C PRO A 57 -3.77 3.54 -2.75
N HIS A 58 -3.87 4.26 -3.86
CA HIS A 58 -4.88 3.98 -4.89
C HIS A 58 -4.42 2.93 -5.91
N ALA A 59 -3.11 2.81 -6.12
CA ALA A 59 -2.55 1.97 -7.15
C ALA A 59 -2.46 0.50 -6.74
N LEU A 60 -2.72 -0.38 -7.70
CA LEU A 60 -2.44 -1.80 -7.67
C LEU A 60 -1.33 -2.08 -8.68
N TYR A 61 -0.20 -2.65 -8.22
CA TYR A 61 0.95 -2.94 -9.08
C TYR A 61 0.76 -4.29 -9.77
N SER A 62 1.00 -4.34 -11.10
CA SER A 62 0.70 -5.52 -11.92
C SER A 62 1.82 -6.57 -12.01
N ALA A 63 3.01 -6.29 -11.47
CA ALA A 63 4.15 -7.22 -11.60
C ALA A 63 4.16 -8.36 -10.57
N GLY A 64 3.41 -8.24 -9.48
CA GLY A 64 3.41 -9.23 -8.41
C GLY A 64 2.40 -10.38 -8.63
N PRO A 65 2.53 -11.49 -7.89
CA PRO A 65 1.67 -12.66 -8.02
C PRO A 65 0.21 -12.38 -7.65
N HIS A 66 -0.04 -11.40 -6.79
CA HIS A 66 -1.39 -10.95 -6.42
C HIS A 66 -2.22 -10.50 -7.65
N TRP A 67 -1.56 -9.88 -8.63
CA TRP A 67 -2.23 -9.46 -9.87
C TRP A 67 -2.79 -10.64 -10.64
N THR A 68 -1.97 -11.65 -10.87
CA THR A 68 -2.38 -12.89 -11.56
C THR A 68 -3.48 -13.60 -10.78
N TRP A 69 -3.35 -13.70 -9.47
CA TRP A 69 -4.32 -14.32 -8.57
C TRP A 69 -5.70 -13.63 -8.63
N LEU A 70 -5.73 -12.29 -8.56
CA LEU A 70 -6.95 -11.50 -8.68
C LEU A 70 -7.57 -11.65 -10.08
N LYS A 71 -6.75 -11.60 -11.13
CA LYS A 71 -7.20 -11.72 -12.53
C LYS A 71 -7.83 -13.07 -12.81
N GLN A 72 -7.21 -14.16 -12.38
CA GLN A 72 -7.72 -15.53 -12.61
C GLN A 72 -9.08 -15.76 -11.93
N ARG A 73 -9.42 -14.99 -10.91
CA ARG A 73 -10.68 -15.06 -10.14
C ARG A 73 -11.70 -13.99 -10.50
N ASP A 74 -11.42 -13.18 -11.52
CA ASP A 74 -12.21 -12.01 -11.92
C ASP A 74 -12.45 -11.01 -10.78
N LEU A 75 -11.47 -10.86 -9.89
CA LEU A 75 -11.53 -9.96 -8.72
C LEU A 75 -11.00 -8.56 -9.00
N LEU A 76 -10.20 -8.36 -10.07
CA LEU A 76 -9.68 -7.04 -10.44
C LEU A 76 -10.80 -6.06 -10.84
N GLY A 77 -11.79 -6.56 -11.55
CA GLY A 77 -12.79 -5.71 -12.18
C GLY A 77 -12.23 -4.76 -13.24
N PRO A 78 -13.02 -3.78 -13.68
CA PRO A 78 -12.56 -2.81 -14.67
C PRO A 78 -11.51 -1.87 -14.09
N LEU A 79 -10.48 -1.57 -14.90
CA LEU A 79 -9.42 -0.63 -14.57
C LEU A 79 -9.69 0.73 -15.20
N ALA A 80 -9.25 1.79 -14.53
CA ALA A 80 -9.31 3.16 -15.03
C ALA A 80 -8.00 3.46 -15.80
N PRO A 81 -8.05 3.71 -17.12
CA PRO A 81 -6.86 4.02 -17.89
C PRO A 81 -6.38 5.44 -17.60
N ILE A 82 -5.07 5.67 -17.75
CA ILE A 82 -4.51 7.02 -17.76
C ILE A 82 -4.70 7.60 -19.18
N PRO A 83 -5.54 8.63 -19.37
CA PRO A 83 -5.69 9.23 -20.70
C PRO A 83 -4.38 9.88 -21.14
N PRO A 84 -3.94 9.73 -22.41
CA PRO A 84 -2.68 10.29 -22.89
C PRO A 84 -2.54 11.81 -22.69
N VAL A 85 -3.63 12.55 -22.81
CA VAL A 85 -3.66 14.00 -22.58
C VAL A 85 -3.33 14.32 -21.10
N GLU A 86 -3.71 13.47 -20.16
CA GLU A 86 -3.38 13.66 -18.75
C GLU A 86 -1.93 13.32 -18.46
N GLY A 87 -1.36 12.32 -19.12
CA GLY A 87 0.07 12.03 -19.05
C GLY A 87 0.95 13.26 -19.37
N SER A 88 0.52 14.11 -20.31
CA SER A 88 1.22 15.37 -20.62
C SER A 88 1.16 16.43 -19.51
N ARG A 89 0.30 16.23 -18.49
CA ARG A 89 0.12 17.10 -17.33
C ARG A 89 0.82 16.60 -16.06
N LEU A 90 1.65 15.56 -16.18
CA LEU A 90 2.59 15.17 -15.13
C LEU A 90 3.59 16.31 -14.88
N ARG A 91 3.87 16.62 -13.64
CA ARG A 91 4.79 17.69 -13.21
C ARG A 91 5.73 17.17 -12.13
N PHE A 92 6.95 17.68 -12.17
CA PHE A 92 7.98 17.46 -11.16
C PHE A 92 8.29 18.79 -10.49
N HIS A 93 8.12 18.88 -9.18
CA HIS A 93 8.54 20.06 -8.41
C HIS A 93 10.03 19.93 -8.13
N HIS A 94 10.83 20.72 -8.83
CA HIS A 94 12.29 20.67 -8.77
C HIS A 94 12.89 22.06 -8.88
N ARG A 95 13.78 22.43 -7.94
CA ARG A 95 14.39 23.75 -7.81
C ARG A 95 13.32 24.85 -7.77
N GLY A 96 12.36 24.66 -6.88
CA GLY A 96 11.28 25.63 -6.61
C GLY A 96 10.24 25.81 -7.71
N ALA A 97 10.29 25.05 -8.81
CA ALA A 97 9.40 25.21 -9.95
C ALA A 97 8.85 23.87 -10.48
N LEU A 98 7.69 23.93 -11.15
CA LEU A 98 7.14 22.76 -11.83
C LEU A 98 7.84 22.55 -13.19
N ARG A 99 8.36 21.34 -13.39
CA ARG A 99 9.01 20.88 -14.62
C ARG A 99 8.17 19.80 -15.29
N ARG A 100 8.24 19.71 -16.63
CA ARG A 100 7.57 18.65 -17.41
C ARG A 100 8.35 17.34 -17.45
N THR A 101 9.65 17.42 -17.26
CA THR A 101 10.58 16.29 -17.27
C THR A 101 11.33 16.20 -15.96
N PRO A 102 11.62 14.99 -15.47
CA PRO A 102 12.48 14.82 -14.31
C PRO A 102 13.92 15.21 -14.64
N PRO A 103 14.78 15.47 -13.62
CA PRO A 103 16.20 15.73 -13.82
C PRO A 103 16.89 14.58 -14.56
N LEU A 104 17.87 14.91 -15.41
CA LEU A 104 18.67 13.91 -16.16
C LEU A 104 19.37 12.91 -15.23
N ALA A 105 19.77 13.35 -14.04
CA ALA A 105 20.39 12.49 -13.03
C ALA A 105 19.44 11.35 -12.61
N LEU A 106 18.16 11.63 -12.35
CA LEU A 106 17.16 10.62 -12.07
C LEU A 106 17.03 9.63 -13.25
N LEU A 107 16.96 10.12 -14.48
CA LEU A 107 16.88 9.26 -15.66
C LEU A 107 18.14 8.39 -15.84
N ARG A 108 19.33 8.91 -15.52
CA ARG A 108 20.58 8.14 -15.55
C ARG A 108 20.54 7.00 -14.54
N LEU A 109 20.05 7.25 -13.33
CA LEU A 109 19.93 6.23 -12.29
C LEU A 109 18.95 5.12 -12.70
N LEU A 110 17.83 5.48 -13.32
CA LEU A 110 16.84 4.53 -13.84
C LEU A 110 17.35 3.67 -15.00
N ARG A 111 18.32 4.15 -15.78
CA ARG A 111 18.94 3.39 -16.90
C ARG A 111 19.92 2.32 -16.44
N ARG A 112 20.43 2.39 -15.20
CA ARG A 112 21.35 1.40 -14.62
C ARG A 112 20.61 0.14 -14.14
N ARG A 113 19.91 -0.54 -15.06
CA ARG A 113 19.03 -1.67 -14.73
C ARG A 113 19.75 -2.92 -14.27
N SER A 114 21.00 -3.15 -14.72
CA SER A 114 21.81 -4.31 -14.36
C SER A 114 22.54 -4.18 -13.03
N GLU A 115 22.65 -2.97 -12.51
CA GLU A 115 23.37 -2.73 -11.26
C GLU A 115 22.41 -2.92 -10.06
N HIS A 116 22.77 -3.82 -9.14
CA HIS A 116 22.05 -4.03 -7.91
C HIS A 116 22.66 -3.17 -6.80
N ALA A 117 21.82 -2.35 -6.17
CA ALA A 117 22.23 -1.57 -5.03
C ALA A 117 22.46 -2.48 -3.81
N PRO A 118 23.45 -2.18 -2.94
CA PRO A 118 23.73 -2.97 -1.75
C PRO A 118 22.63 -2.82 -0.70
N VAL A 119 22.51 -3.83 0.17
CA VAL A 119 21.54 -3.84 1.28
C VAL A 119 22.04 -3.02 2.47
N ASP A 120 23.34 -3.08 2.74
CA ASP A 120 24.02 -2.55 3.93
C ASP A 120 24.40 -1.07 3.84
N VAL A 121 24.16 -0.43 2.70
CA VAL A 121 24.43 1.00 2.45
C VAL A 121 23.11 1.74 2.27
N ASP A 122 23.03 2.97 2.79
CA ASP A 122 21.88 3.84 2.54
C ASP A 122 21.82 4.33 1.09
N PHE A 123 20.60 4.67 0.66
CA PHE A 123 20.36 5.05 -0.74
C PHE A 123 21.07 6.35 -1.12
N MET A 124 21.15 7.35 -0.22
CA MET A 124 21.85 8.61 -0.53
C MET A 124 23.32 8.36 -0.80
N THR A 125 24.00 7.59 0.07
CA THR A 125 25.43 7.25 -0.10
C THR A 125 25.68 6.51 -1.42
N TRP A 126 24.86 5.50 -1.72
CA TRP A 126 24.98 4.73 -2.96
C TRP A 126 24.67 5.59 -4.18
N ALA A 127 23.53 6.27 -4.23
CA ALA A 127 23.08 7.01 -5.40
C ALA A 127 23.97 8.23 -5.70
N THR A 128 24.53 8.90 -4.67
CA THR A 128 25.42 10.06 -4.85
C THR A 128 26.66 9.69 -5.66
N ARG A 129 27.21 8.50 -5.48
CA ARG A 129 28.37 8.01 -6.25
C ARG A 129 28.07 7.90 -7.77
N HIS A 130 26.81 7.73 -8.13
CA HIS A 130 26.38 7.50 -9.50
C HIS A 130 25.86 8.77 -10.20
N VAL A 131 25.17 9.65 -9.48
CA VAL A 131 24.44 10.77 -10.08
C VAL A 131 24.63 12.11 -9.35
N GLY A 132 25.52 12.16 -8.37
CA GLY A 132 25.74 13.33 -7.52
C GLY A 132 24.61 13.53 -6.49
N GLU A 133 24.85 14.36 -5.50
CA GLU A 133 23.96 14.54 -4.33
C GLU A 133 22.57 15.04 -4.73
N GLU A 134 22.47 16.05 -5.59
CA GLU A 134 21.18 16.58 -6.04
C GLU A 134 20.35 15.52 -6.79
N GLY A 135 21.00 14.73 -7.64
CA GLY A 135 20.36 13.66 -8.39
C GLY A 135 19.88 12.53 -7.48
N ALA A 136 20.70 12.17 -6.48
CA ALA A 136 20.37 11.16 -5.49
C ALA A 136 19.16 11.61 -4.64
N ARG A 137 19.15 12.85 -4.18
CA ARG A 137 18.05 13.44 -3.41
C ARG A 137 16.75 13.47 -4.22
N ALA A 138 16.80 13.90 -5.46
CA ALA A 138 15.63 13.91 -6.34
C ALA A 138 15.08 12.50 -6.58
N ALA A 139 15.94 11.49 -6.73
CA ALA A 139 15.55 10.09 -6.87
C ALA A 139 14.93 9.54 -5.59
N ALA A 140 15.54 9.83 -4.43
CA ALA A 140 14.99 9.47 -3.12
C ALA A 140 13.58 10.05 -2.91
N HIS A 141 13.42 11.35 -3.14
CA HIS A 141 12.12 12.00 -2.96
C HIS A 141 11.07 11.50 -3.97
N TYR A 142 11.45 11.18 -5.20
CA TYR A 142 10.54 10.58 -6.17
C TYR A 142 9.93 9.26 -5.66
N THR A 143 10.72 8.44 -4.94
CA THR A 143 10.22 7.14 -4.42
C THR A 143 9.22 7.29 -3.28
N SER A 144 9.01 8.49 -2.75
CA SER A 144 8.05 8.75 -1.67
C SER A 144 6.62 8.31 -1.99
N VAL A 145 6.25 8.27 -3.28
CA VAL A 145 4.96 7.76 -3.76
C VAL A 145 4.71 6.28 -3.38
N ALA A 146 5.79 5.50 -3.24
CA ALA A 146 5.72 4.08 -2.90
C ALA A 146 6.23 3.76 -1.49
N LEU A 147 6.94 4.70 -0.84
CA LEU A 147 7.56 4.49 0.47
C LEU A 147 6.85 5.22 1.60
N PHE A 148 6.23 6.36 1.32
CA PHE A 148 5.57 7.23 2.31
C PHE A 148 6.48 7.61 3.49
N HIS A 149 7.80 7.63 3.26
CA HIS A 149 8.82 7.93 4.25
C HIS A 149 9.39 9.35 4.03
N HIS A 150 9.64 10.08 5.12
CA HIS A 150 10.11 11.47 5.07
C HIS A 150 11.55 11.60 4.59
N ASP A 151 12.37 10.58 4.81
CA ASP A 151 13.76 10.49 4.34
C ASP A 151 14.01 9.14 3.66
N PRO A 152 13.59 8.98 2.38
CA PRO A 152 13.86 7.75 1.64
C PRO A 152 15.36 7.51 1.40
N GLY A 153 16.15 8.56 1.50
CA GLY A 153 17.60 8.50 1.31
C GLY A 153 18.33 7.71 2.39
N SER A 154 17.81 7.68 3.60
CA SER A 154 18.38 6.95 4.74
C SER A 154 18.05 5.44 4.75
N LEU A 155 17.16 5.00 3.88
CA LEU A 155 16.76 3.60 3.79
C LEU A 155 17.76 2.77 2.99
N SER A 156 17.72 1.42 3.11
CA SER A 156 18.55 0.50 2.34
C SER A 156 18.53 0.82 0.85
N ALA A 157 19.69 0.92 0.23
CA ALA A 157 19.81 1.27 -1.19
C ALA A 157 19.10 0.24 -2.07
N ALA A 158 19.20 -1.04 -1.77
CA ALA A 158 18.50 -2.11 -2.47
C ALA A 158 16.97 -1.95 -2.37
N PHE A 159 16.49 -1.64 -1.17
CA PHE A 159 15.06 -1.44 -0.90
C PHE A 159 14.48 -0.25 -1.67
N VAL A 160 15.17 0.87 -1.69
CA VAL A 160 14.74 2.08 -2.42
C VAL A 160 14.86 1.89 -3.93
N GLN A 161 15.95 1.27 -4.40
CA GLN A 161 16.17 1.02 -5.83
C GLN A 161 15.06 0.17 -6.44
N GLU A 162 14.62 -0.88 -5.76
CA GLU A 162 13.51 -1.72 -6.24
C GLU A 162 12.24 -0.86 -6.46
N ARG A 163 11.89 -0.03 -5.49
CA ARG A 163 10.69 0.82 -5.55
C ARG A 163 10.82 1.94 -6.56
N LEU A 164 12.02 2.51 -6.70
CA LEU A 164 12.33 3.48 -7.75
C LEU A 164 12.09 2.88 -9.14
N ARG A 165 12.62 1.70 -9.39
CA ARG A 165 12.48 1.00 -10.67
C ARG A 165 11.03 0.69 -11.00
N ARG A 166 10.25 0.27 -10.00
CA ARG A 166 8.86 -0.11 -10.19
C ARG A 166 7.94 1.10 -10.34
N SER A 167 8.13 2.15 -9.53
CA SER A 167 7.32 3.37 -9.63
C SER A 167 7.58 4.17 -10.90
N ALA A 168 8.80 4.06 -11.47
CA ALA A 168 9.21 4.75 -12.69
C ALA A 168 9.13 3.89 -13.95
N LYS A 169 8.58 2.69 -13.89
CA LYS A 169 8.51 1.77 -15.04
C LYS A 169 7.61 2.32 -16.16
N VAL A 170 8.03 2.09 -17.39
CA VAL A 170 7.27 2.44 -18.60
C VAL A 170 7.15 1.18 -19.46
N PRO A 171 5.92 0.73 -19.79
CA PRO A 171 4.63 1.24 -19.34
C PRO A 171 4.46 1.11 -17.82
N PRO A 172 3.62 1.96 -17.17
CA PRO A 172 3.43 1.94 -15.73
C PRO A 172 2.91 0.59 -15.22
N GLU A 173 3.46 0.13 -14.09
CA GLU A 173 2.91 -1.03 -13.36
C GLU A 173 1.72 -0.66 -12.47
N ALA A 174 1.57 0.61 -12.14
CA ALA A 174 0.50 1.11 -11.32
C ALA A 174 -0.80 1.17 -12.11
N HIS A 175 -1.80 0.43 -11.66
CA HIS A 175 -3.16 0.41 -12.22
C HIS A 175 -4.16 0.84 -11.15
N TYR A 176 -5.28 1.38 -11.60
CA TYR A 176 -6.29 1.94 -10.73
C TYR A 176 -7.63 1.20 -10.94
N PRO A 177 -8.12 0.47 -9.94
CA PRO A 177 -9.46 -0.12 -10.02
C PRO A 177 -10.51 0.98 -10.17
N ARG A 178 -11.43 0.83 -11.13
CA ARG A 178 -12.53 1.79 -11.32
C ARG A 178 -13.48 1.74 -10.11
N GLY A 179 -13.83 2.90 -9.59
CA GLY A 179 -14.57 3.05 -8.33
C GLY A 179 -13.72 2.89 -7.09
N GLY A 180 -12.40 2.73 -7.26
CA GLY A 180 -11.42 2.60 -6.17
C GLY A 180 -11.23 1.17 -5.68
N TRP A 181 -10.42 1.02 -4.65
CA TRP A 181 -10.09 -0.28 -4.05
C TRP A 181 -11.31 -1.03 -3.48
N ALA A 182 -12.37 -0.31 -3.05
CA ALA A 182 -13.61 -0.95 -2.61
C ALA A 182 -14.13 -1.94 -3.64
N SER A 183 -14.02 -1.64 -4.94
CA SER A 183 -14.49 -2.55 -5.99
C SER A 183 -13.76 -3.89 -6.02
N VAL A 184 -12.48 -3.94 -5.63
CA VAL A 184 -11.70 -5.17 -5.49
C VAL A 184 -12.08 -5.88 -4.19
N ILE A 185 -12.16 -5.14 -3.09
CA ILE A 185 -12.54 -5.68 -1.78
C ILE A 185 -13.94 -6.31 -1.81
N ASP A 186 -14.91 -5.63 -2.41
CA ASP A 186 -16.29 -6.12 -2.53
C ASP A 186 -16.35 -7.44 -3.33
N ARG A 187 -15.57 -7.54 -4.42
CA ARG A 187 -15.45 -8.80 -5.20
C ARG A 187 -14.79 -9.91 -4.40
N MET A 188 -13.74 -9.59 -3.63
CA MET A 188 -13.09 -10.56 -2.75
C MET A 188 -14.03 -11.02 -1.63
N ALA A 189 -14.78 -10.13 -1.02
CA ALA A 189 -15.79 -10.44 -0.01
C ALA A 189 -16.91 -11.33 -0.59
N ALA A 190 -17.45 -10.96 -1.76
CA ALA A 190 -18.46 -11.77 -2.45
C ALA A 190 -17.92 -13.18 -2.78
N ARG A 191 -16.66 -13.28 -3.23
CA ARG A 191 -16.01 -14.57 -3.46
C ARG A 191 -15.89 -15.39 -2.18
N ALA A 192 -15.47 -14.76 -1.06
CA ALA A 192 -15.38 -15.42 0.23
C ALA A 192 -16.74 -15.96 0.68
N TRP A 193 -17.81 -15.17 0.61
CA TRP A 193 -19.18 -15.62 0.93
C TRP A 193 -19.63 -16.79 0.05
N ASN A 194 -19.40 -16.71 -1.26
CA ASN A 194 -19.77 -17.78 -2.20
C ASN A 194 -19.00 -19.10 -1.95
N LEU A 195 -17.84 -19.01 -1.31
CA LEU A 195 -17.06 -20.18 -0.86
C LEU A 195 -17.45 -20.68 0.54
N GLY A 196 -18.46 -20.07 1.17
CA GLY A 196 -18.92 -20.45 2.51
C GLY A 196 -18.10 -19.85 3.66
N VAL A 197 -17.27 -18.85 3.43
CA VAL A 197 -16.57 -18.14 4.51
C VAL A 197 -17.59 -17.41 5.37
N ARG A 198 -17.56 -17.69 6.69
CA ARG A 198 -18.35 -16.97 7.67
C ARG A 198 -17.67 -15.64 8.00
N VAL A 199 -18.25 -14.54 7.56
CA VAL A 199 -17.72 -13.18 7.80
C VAL A 199 -18.50 -12.53 8.94
N GLU A 200 -17.79 -12.22 10.03
CA GLU A 200 -18.30 -11.57 11.24
C GLU A 200 -17.78 -10.14 11.29
N THR A 201 -18.59 -9.18 10.91
CA THR A 201 -18.29 -7.74 11.08
C THR A 201 -18.69 -7.26 12.46
N LEU A 202 -18.15 -6.10 12.92
CA LEU A 202 -18.30 -5.60 14.28
C LEU A 202 -17.85 -6.64 15.33
N SER A 203 -16.99 -7.57 14.92
CA SER A 203 -16.49 -8.68 15.72
C SER A 203 -15.03 -8.46 16.07
N ARG A 204 -14.78 -7.75 17.14
CA ARG A 204 -13.43 -7.53 17.66
C ARG A 204 -12.95 -8.75 18.41
N VAL A 205 -11.77 -9.21 18.08
CA VAL A 205 -11.09 -10.30 18.79
C VAL A 205 -10.00 -9.69 19.68
N ASP A 206 -10.12 -9.87 20.99
CA ASP A 206 -9.19 -9.29 21.97
C ASP A 206 -8.14 -10.30 22.48
N SER A 207 -8.32 -11.60 22.20
CA SER A 207 -7.35 -12.68 22.48
C SER A 207 -7.41 -13.74 21.40
N VAL A 208 -6.29 -14.41 21.15
CA VAL A 208 -6.23 -15.50 20.17
C VAL A 208 -7.14 -16.64 20.65
N PRO A 209 -8.09 -17.14 19.82
CA PRO A 209 -8.94 -18.27 20.17
C PRO A 209 -8.10 -19.51 20.51
N THR A 210 -8.42 -20.17 21.62
CA THR A 210 -7.77 -21.41 22.07
C THR A 210 -8.66 -22.61 21.80
N GLY A 211 -8.06 -23.77 21.47
CA GLY A 211 -8.79 -25.03 21.26
C GLY A 211 -9.50 -25.18 19.92
N GLY A 212 -9.29 -24.24 18.98
CA GLY A 212 -9.77 -24.33 17.60
C GLY A 212 -8.65 -24.73 16.63
N GLY A 213 -8.91 -24.59 15.32
CA GLY A 213 -7.91 -24.74 14.26
C GLY A 213 -6.89 -23.59 14.24
N PRO A 214 -6.04 -23.54 13.19
CA PRO A 214 -5.07 -22.46 13.00
C PRO A 214 -5.71 -21.07 12.97
N VAL A 215 -4.92 -20.06 13.39
CA VAL A 215 -5.34 -18.65 13.42
C VAL A 215 -4.42 -17.81 12.57
N ILE A 216 -4.98 -17.06 11.62
CA ILE A 216 -4.25 -16.07 10.81
C ILE A 216 -4.59 -14.65 11.30
N VAL A 217 -3.60 -13.97 11.86
CA VAL A 217 -3.71 -12.58 12.35
C VAL A 217 -3.35 -11.63 11.21
N ALA A 218 -4.37 -11.00 10.64
CA ALA A 218 -4.29 -10.10 9.47
C ALA A 218 -4.58 -8.63 9.85
N THR A 219 -4.17 -8.21 11.02
CA THR A 219 -4.36 -6.86 11.54
C THR A 219 -3.14 -5.96 11.27
N SER A 220 -3.18 -4.69 11.72
CA SER A 220 -1.95 -3.89 11.77
C SER A 220 -0.95 -4.51 12.74
N LEU A 221 0.36 -4.31 12.50
CA LEU A 221 1.41 -4.85 13.38
C LEU A 221 1.22 -4.41 14.84
N ASP A 222 0.81 -3.16 15.06
CA ASP A 222 0.50 -2.63 16.39
C ASP A 222 -0.69 -3.34 17.07
N SER A 223 -1.72 -3.69 16.30
CA SER A 223 -2.85 -4.47 16.82
C SER A 223 -2.45 -5.94 17.07
N ALA A 224 -1.64 -6.53 16.20
CA ALA A 224 -1.11 -7.87 16.37
C ALA A 224 -0.23 -7.96 17.61
N ARG A 225 0.61 -6.96 17.87
CA ARG A 225 1.44 -6.87 19.08
C ARG A 225 0.60 -6.95 20.36
N ARG A 226 -0.52 -6.23 20.40
CA ARG A 226 -1.44 -6.28 21.55
C ARG A 226 -2.17 -7.62 21.66
N LEU A 227 -2.68 -8.12 20.54
CA LEU A 227 -3.44 -9.36 20.48
C LEU A 227 -2.60 -10.59 20.89
N LEU A 228 -1.34 -10.62 20.45
CA LEU A 228 -0.41 -11.72 20.75
C LEU A 228 0.38 -11.54 22.04
N GLY A 229 0.27 -10.38 22.70
CA GLY A 229 1.09 -10.06 23.87
C GLY A 229 2.60 -10.02 23.60
N ASP A 230 2.98 -9.80 22.34
CA ASP A 230 4.38 -9.88 21.89
C ASP A 230 4.93 -8.49 21.59
N SER A 231 5.69 -7.92 22.52
CA SER A 231 6.29 -6.59 22.41
C SER A 231 7.36 -6.50 21.30
N SER A 232 7.91 -7.62 20.84
CA SER A 232 8.91 -7.67 19.77
C SER A 232 8.34 -7.38 18.38
N LEU A 233 7.02 -7.44 18.22
CA LEU A 233 6.33 -7.16 16.96
C LEU A 233 6.37 -5.66 16.62
N THR A 234 7.55 -5.22 16.19
CA THR A 234 7.81 -3.84 15.75
C THR A 234 8.56 -3.88 14.43
N TRP A 235 8.31 -2.88 13.57
CA TRP A 235 9.11 -2.65 12.36
C TRP A 235 9.00 -1.18 11.95
N ALA A 236 10.03 -0.69 11.28
CA ALA A 236 10.04 0.67 10.76
C ALA A 236 8.96 0.85 9.69
N SER A 237 8.26 1.98 9.77
CA SER A 237 7.20 2.36 8.83
C SER A 237 7.18 3.87 8.67
N GLY A 238 6.58 4.36 7.59
CA GLY A 238 6.50 5.79 7.35
C GLY A 238 5.39 6.47 8.16
N ARG A 239 5.45 7.80 8.14
CA ARG A 239 4.44 8.71 8.66
C ARG A 239 4.12 9.74 7.60
N THR A 240 2.85 9.92 7.24
CA THR A 240 2.47 10.78 6.13
C THR A 240 1.19 11.56 6.43
N THR A 241 1.18 12.84 6.05
CA THR A 241 -0.04 13.63 5.99
C THR A 241 -0.76 13.29 4.69
N LEU A 242 -2.04 12.95 4.80
CA LEU A 242 -2.95 12.72 3.70
C LEU A 242 -3.81 13.96 3.51
N ILE A 243 -3.94 14.42 2.27
CA ILE A 243 -4.84 15.50 1.89
C ILE A 243 -5.77 14.98 0.81
N ASP A 244 -7.05 15.06 1.08
CA ASP A 244 -8.10 14.79 0.13
C ASP A 244 -8.82 16.10 -0.17
N LEU A 245 -8.84 16.51 -1.43
CA LEU A 245 -9.36 17.80 -1.85
C LEU A 245 -10.28 17.62 -3.06
N ALA A 246 -11.53 18.06 -2.92
CA ALA A 246 -12.41 18.23 -4.06
C ALA A 246 -12.46 19.70 -4.46
N VAL A 247 -12.25 19.96 -5.75
CA VAL A 247 -12.28 21.31 -6.32
C VAL A 247 -13.14 21.34 -7.59
N ARG A 248 -13.78 22.48 -7.87
CA ARG A 248 -14.43 22.69 -9.17
C ARG A 248 -13.42 22.54 -10.30
N THR A 249 -13.79 21.81 -11.34
CA THR A 249 -12.93 21.49 -12.49
C THR A 249 -12.41 22.77 -13.17
N ARG A 250 -11.11 22.78 -13.44
CA ARG A 250 -10.46 23.84 -14.23
C ARG A 250 -9.56 23.20 -15.29
N ARG A 251 -9.60 23.74 -16.49
CA ARG A 251 -8.68 23.36 -17.57
C ARG A 251 -7.27 23.81 -17.22
N GLY A 252 -6.30 22.92 -17.34
CA GLY A 252 -4.89 23.23 -17.08
C GLY A 252 -4.37 22.79 -15.71
N ASP A 253 -5.23 22.30 -14.80
CA ASP A 253 -4.79 21.68 -13.56
C ASP A 253 -3.83 20.51 -13.85
N ALA A 254 -2.82 20.33 -13.02
CA ALA A 254 -1.89 19.21 -13.13
C ALA A 254 -2.63 17.87 -12.98
N PHE A 255 -2.09 16.83 -13.59
CA PHE A 255 -2.51 15.44 -13.33
C PHE A 255 -1.84 14.93 -12.08
N ILE A 256 -0.51 14.94 -12.08
CA ILE A 256 0.34 14.55 -10.97
C ILE A 256 1.35 15.67 -10.70
N VAL A 257 1.62 15.92 -9.43
CA VAL A 257 2.77 16.73 -8.99
C VAL A 257 3.63 15.86 -8.08
N SER A 258 4.79 15.44 -8.58
CA SER A 258 5.80 14.71 -7.81
C SER A 258 6.79 15.69 -7.20
N GLY A 259 6.93 15.68 -5.88
CA GLY A 259 7.93 16.47 -5.16
C GLY A 259 9.33 15.87 -5.32
N LEU A 260 10.30 16.64 -5.81
CA LEU A 260 11.71 16.25 -5.86
C LEU A 260 12.58 17.11 -4.94
N ASP A 261 12.13 18.29 -4.55
CA ASP A 261 12.80 19.15 -3.56
C ASP A 261 12.52 18.65 -2.13
N PHE A 262 11.38 18.00 -1.93
CA PHE A 262 10.99 17.31 -0.71
C PHE A 262 10.05 16.14 -1.07
N PRO A 263 9.96 15.09 -0.22
CA PRO A 263 9.10 13.94 -0.49
C PRO A 263 7.63 14.36 -0.46
N ALA A 264 6.96 14.24 -1.62
CA ALA A 264 5.54 14.58 -1.76
C ALA A 264 4.97 14.02 -3.06
N TRP A 265 3.66 13.73 -3.04
CA TRP A 265 2.91 13.32 -4.21
C TRP A 265 1.50 13.87 -4.14
N LEU A 266 1.07 14.58 -5.19
CA LEU A 266 -0.32 14.96 -5.42
C LEU A 266 -0.79 14.34 -6.72
N GLU A 267 -1.99 13.78 -6.73
CA GLU A 267 -2.59 13.18 -7.91
C GLU A 267 -4.08 13.50 -8.01
N ARG A 268 -4.51 13.86 -9.22
CA ARG A 268 -5.91 14.13 -9.54
C ARG A 268 -6.56 12.86 -10.07
N PHE A 269 -7.07 12.03 -9.16
CA PHE A 269 -7.61 10.70 -9.48
C PHE A 269 -8.83 10.71 -10.41
N THR A 270 -9.61 11.79 -10.41
CA THR A 270 -10.70 11.99 -11.36
C THR A 270 -10.27 12.19 -12.81
N ALA A 271 -8.97 12.36 -13.07
CA ALA A 271 -8.41 12.33 -14.41
C ALA A 271 -8.53 10.94 -15.04
N GLN A 272 -8.44 9.91 -14.23
CA GLN A 272 -8.55 8.51 -14.62
C GLN A 272 -9.98 7.99 -14.44
N ASP A 273 -10.58 8.25 -13.29
CA ASP A 273 -11.91 7.77 -12.95
C ASP A 273 -12.82 8.91 -12.46
N ARG A 274 -13.67 9.38 -13.35
CA ARG A 274 -14.61 10.47 -13.05
C ARG A 274 -15.70 10.10 -12.04
N SER A 275 -15.87 8.81 -11.72
CA SER A 275 -16.86 8.36 -10.74
C SER A 275 -16.46 8.65 -9.29
N LEU A 276 -15.22 9.09 -9.05
CA LEU A 276 -14.71 9.38 -7.71
C LEU A 276 -15.18 10.72 -7.13
N ALA A 277 -15.79 11.59 -7.95
CA ALA A 277 -16.35 12.87 -7.51
C ALA A 277 -17.61 13.25 -8.31
N PRO A 278 -18.47 14.16 -7.82
CA PRO A 278 -19.61 14.67 -8.55
C PRO A 278 -19.22 15.36 -9.86
N ARG A 279 -20.16 15.39 -10.83
CA ARG A 279 -19.96 16.06 -12.11
C ARG A 279 -19.56 17.53 -11.91
N GLY A 280 -18.57 17.99 -12.67
CA GLY A 280 -18.03 19.36 -12.57
C GLY A 280 -17.00 19.56 -11.47
N GLN A 281 -16.70 18.50 -10.72
CA GLN A 281 -15.68 18.51 -9.69
C GLN A 281 -14.57 17.50 -10.00
N GLN A 282 -13.43 17.70 -9.37
CA GLN A 282 -12.30 16.79 -9.45
C GLN A 282 -11.75 16.52 -8.06
N LEU A 283 -11.33 15.26 -7.84
CA LEU A 283 -10.72 14.80 -6.61
C LEU A 283 -9.21 14.76 -6.77
N VAL A 284 -8.51 15.49 -5.91
CA VAL A 284 -7.05 15.51 -5.76
C VAL A 284 -6.72 14.88 -4.41
N GLN A 285 -5.82 13.94 -4.39
CA GLN A 285 -5.30 13.37 -3.15
C GLN A 285 -3.79 13.56 -3.09
N GLY A 286 -3.29 13.80 -1.88
CA GLY A 286 -1.86 14.04 -1.62
C GLY A 286 -1.33 13.18 -0.50
N HIS A 287 -0.09 12.76 -0.67
CA HIS A 287 0.72 12.04 0.31
C HIS A 287 1.98 12.86 0.57
N ILE A 288 2.08 13.40 1.77
CA ILE A 288 3.21 14.22 2.19
C ILE A 288 3.87 13.56 3.40
N PRO A 289 4.92 12.79 3.20
CA PRO A 289 5.66 12.20 4.31
C PRO A 289 6.19 13.27 5.26
N VAL A 290 6.07 13.01 6.56
CA VAL A 290 6.48 13.92 7.63
C VAL A 290 7.41 13.20 8.61
N ALA A 291 8.42 13.92 9.10
CA ALA A 291 9.34 13.41 10.11
C ALA A 291 8.61 13.17 11.45
N PRO A 292 9.17 12.35 12.36
CA PRO A 292 8.55 12.07 13.66
C PRO A 292 8.24 13.31 14.49
N HIS A 293 9.10 14.34 14.40
CA HIS A 293 8.95 15.62 15.11
C HIS A 293 8.04 16.64 14.41
N GLU A 294 7.70 16.42 13.14
CA GLU A 294 6.81 17.29 12.38
C GLU A 294 5.35 17.01 12.67
N SER A 295 4.53 18.04 12.58
CA SER A 295 3.08 17.96 12.76
C SER A 295 2.35 17.63 11.45
N LYS A 296 1.05 17.30 11.55
CA LYS A 296 0.17 17.24 10.38
C LYS A 296 0.12 18.57 9.64
N ALA A 297 0.17 19.69 10.36
CA ALA A 297 0.14 21.04 9.77
C ALA A 297 1.35 21.32 8.88
N ASP A 298 2.54 20.84 9.25
CA ASP A 298 3.75 20.97 8.42
C ASP A 298 3.60 20.24 7.08
N GLY A 299 3.06 19.02 7.12
CA GLY A 299 2.73 18.26 5.90
C GLY A 299 1.67 18.97 5.06
N THR A 300 0.61 19.48 5.69
CA THR A 300 -0.45 20.26 5.04
C THR A 300 0.13 21.48 4.33
N ALA A 301 0.99 22.26 4.99
CA ALA A 301 1.60 23.45 4.41
C ALA A 301 2.48 23.10 3.18
N ARG A 302 3.20 21.95 3.21
CA ARG A 302 3.96 21.47 2.04
C ARG A 302 3.03 21.09 0.87
N ALA A 303 1.91 20.42 1.14
CA ALA A 303 0.94 20.09 0.12
C ALA A 303 0.32 21.35 -0.52
N GLU A 304 -0.03 22.33 0.29
CA GLU A 304 -0.62 23.58 -0.20
C GLU A 304 0.33 24.35 -1.11
N ARG A 305 1.64 24.36 -0.83
CA ARG A 305 2.64 24.92 -1.76
C ARG A 305 2.63 24.23 -3.11
N LEU A 306 2.50 22.90 -3.16
CA LEU A 306 2.39 22.15 -4.42
C LEU A 306 1.05 22.38 -5.11
N LEU A 307 -0.04 22.53 -4.34
CA LEU A 307 -1.36 22.88 -4.88
C LEU A 307 -1.35 24.28 -5.51
N ASP A 308 -0.69 25.25 -4.89
CA ASP A 308 -0.55 26.61 -5.45
C ASP A 308 0.13 26.61 -6.82
N LEU A 309 1.11 25.72 -7.01
CA LEU A 309 1.83 25.59 -8.27
C LEU A 309 1.07 24.75 -9.31
N GLY A 310 0.44 23.65 -8.90
CA GLY A 310 -0.17 22.67 -9.81
C GLY A 310 -1.65 22.90 -10.10
N PHE A 311 -2.34 23.64 -9.22
CA PHE A 311 -3.80 23.88 -9.27
C PHE A 311 -4.14 25.35 -9.04
N PRO A 312 -3.79 26.26 -9.96
CA PRO A 312 -3.94 27.69 -9.75
C PRO A 312 -5.35 28.09 -9.29
N GLY A 313 -5.45 28.92 -8.25
CA GLY A 313 -6.71 29.38 -7.67
C GLY A 313 -7.53 28.25 -7.02
N TRP A 314 -6.91 27.17 -6.57
CA TRP A 314 -7.60 26.02 -5.99
C TRP A 314 -8.42 26.41 -4.75
N ARG A 315 -7.96 27.35 -3.93
CA ARG A 315 -8.66 27.76 -2.70
C ARG A 315 -10.07 28.26 -2.96
N ASP A 316 -10.27 29.04 -4.03
CA ASP A 316 -11.59 29.59 -4.42
C ASP A 316 -12.51 28.53 -5.05
N ARG A 317 -11.97 27.35 -5.36
CA ARG A 317 -12.65 26.24 -6.02
C ARG A 317 -12.96 25.07 -5.11
N VAL A 318 -12.46 25.08 -3.86
CA VAL A 318 -12.68 23.99 -2.90
C VAL A 318 -14.16 23.80 -2.63
N THR A 319 -14.61 22.57 -2.75
CA THR A 319 -15.97 22.13 -2.43
C THR A 319 -16.01 21.16 -1.27
N TRP A 320 -14.88 20.47 -1.01
CA TRP A 320 -14.72 19.57 0.11
C TRP A 320 -13.22 19.32 0.39
N ARG A 321 -12.89 19.09 1.66
CA ARG A 321 -11.53 18.77 2.08
C ARG A 321 -11.53 17.87 3.30
N ARG A 322 -10.57 16.93 3.33
CA ARG A 322 -10.24 16.09 4.49
C ARG A 322 -8.71 16.00 4.62
N ASP A 323 -8.19 16.29 5.80
CA ASP A 323 -6.77 16.14 6.11
C ASP A 323 -6.62 15.10 7.23
N ALA A 324 -5.78 14.09 7.02
CA ALA A 324 -5.50 13.03 7.97
C ALA A 324 -4.00 12.82 8.17
N LEU A 325 -3.63 12.12 9.22
CA LEU A 325 -2.26 11.67 9.46
C LEU A 325 -2.26 10.15 9.59
N ALA A 326 -1.53 9.49 8.68
CA ALA A 326 -1.23 8.08 8.77
C ALA A 326 0.11 7.88 9.47
N ASN A 327 0.12 7.15 10.57
CA ASN A 327 1.31 6.83 11.33
C ASN A 327 1.42 5.31 11.51
N GLY A 328 2.58 4.72 11.15
CA GLY A 328 2.80 3.27 11.24
C GLY A 328 1.90 2.42 10.34
N ARG A 329 1.28 3.02 9.32
CA ARG A 329 0.30 2.36 8.42
C ARG A 329 0.65 2.45 6.94
N THR A 330 1.92 2.71 6.64
CA THR A 330 2.38 2.97 5.27
C THR A 330 3.18 1.80 4.67
N GLY A 331 3.15 0.64 5.32
CA GLY A 331 3.96 -0.52 4.97
C GLY A 331 5.33 -0.51 5.66
N ALA A 332 6.05 -1.63 5.54
CA ALA A 332 7.40 -1.74 6.07
C ALA A 332 8.40 -0.93 5.24
N VAL A 333 9.39 -0.32 5.92
CA VAL A 333 10.59 0.21 5.30
C VAL A 333 11.80 -0.53 5.85
N ASP A 334 12.78 -0.83 4.99
CA ASP A 334 13.98 -1.58 5.37
C ASP A 334 15.17 -0.61 5.50
N LEU A 335 15.80 -0.63 6.66
CA LEU A 335 17.00 0.16 6.97
C LEU A 335 18.25 -0.51 6.37
N PRO A 336 19.38 0.20 6.24
CA PRO A 336 20.64 -0.41 5.86
C PRO A 336 20.98 -1.64 6.72
N GLY A 337 21.37 -2.72 6.09
CA GLY A 337 21.65 -4.01 6.74
C GLY A 337 20.42 -4.89 6.97
N THR A 338 19.21 -4.43 6.64
CA THR A 338 17.98 -5.23 6.79
C THR A 338 17.29 -5.47 5.46
N THR A 339 16.51 -6.54 5.41
CA THR A 339 15.68 -6.95 4.26
C THR A 339 14.29 -7.35 4.74
N TRP A 340 13.41 -7.69 3.81
CA TRP A 340 12.10 -8.24 4.17
C TRP A 340 12.17 -9.54 5.00
N ARG A 341 13.29 -10.28 4.98
CA ARG A 341 13.49 -11.51 5.77
C ARG A 341 13.69 -11.24 7.25
N ASP A 342 14.14 -10.05 7.60
CA ASP A 342 14.41 -9.63 8.98
C ASP A 342 13.15 -9.08 9.68
N ARG A 343 12.05 -8.88 8.92
CA ARG A 343 10.77 -8.43 9.44
C ARG A 343 10.13 -9.52 10.32
N PRO A 344 9.09 -9.20 11.13
CA PRO A 344 8.37 -10.17 11.94
C PRO A 344 7.97 -11.42 11.14
N ALA A 345 8.33 -12.60 11.65
CA ALA A 345 8.07 -13.88 11.00
C ALA A 345 6.56 -14.15 10.85
N ILE A 346 6.20 -14.84 9.77
CA ILE A 346 4.81 -15.27 9.49
C ILE A 346 4.37 -16.32 10.51
N ASP A 347 5.15 -17.37 10.71
CA ASP A 347 4.88 -18.40 11.71
C ASP A 347 5.21 -17.89 13.12
N ARG A 348 4.22 -17.90 14.01
CA ARG A 348 4.35 -17.46 15.41
C ARG A 348 4.37 -18.62 16.39
N GLY A 349 4.34 -19.87 15.91
CA GLY A 349 4.17 -21.05 16.73
C GLY A 349 2.71 -21.35 17.07
N ASP A 350 2.47 -22.53 17.62
CA ASP A 350 1.16 -22.98 18.14
C ASP A 350 -0.01 -22.82 17.16
N GLY A 351 0.25 -22.89 15.85
CA GLY A 351 -0.76 -22.71 14.80
C GLY A 351 -1.21 -21.27 14.58
N VAL A 352 -0.46 -20.28 15.08
CA VAL A 352 -0.73 -18.86 14.89
C VAL A 352 0.19 -18.29 13.79
N TYR A 353 -0.39 -17.56 12.85
CA TYR A 353 0.31 -16.97 11.71
C TYR A 353 0.02 -15.48 11.60
N LEU A 354 1.05 -14.68 11.34
CA LEU A 354 0.96 -13.23 11.16
C LEU A 354 1.08 -12.87 9.69
N VAL A 355 0.15 -12.04 9.17
CA VAL A 355 0.17 -11.60 7.77
C VAL A 355 -0.09 -10.08 7.66
N GLY A 356 0.42 -9.49 6.58
CA GLY A 356 0.25 -8.06 6.31
C GLY A 356 1.45 -7.49 5.57
N ASP A 357 1.52 -6.17 5.47
CA ASP A 357 2.56 -5.46 4.71
C ASP A 357 3.83 -5.12 5.52
N GLN A 358 3.92 -5.59 6.78
CA GLN A 358 5.06 -5.37 7.67
C GLN A 358 5.68 -6.67 8.18
N VAL A 359 5.41 -7.79 7.51
CA VAL A 359 5.92 -9.11 7.88
C VAL A 359 6.96 -9.63 6.90
N ALA A 360 7.61 -10.75 7.25
CA ALA A 360 8.68 -11.37 6.48
C ALA A 360 8.13 -12.03 5.19
N ALA A 361 7.75 -11.21 4.22
CA ALA A 361 7.36 -11.66 2.89
C ALA A 361 7.91 -10.72 1.80
N PRO A 362 8.28 -11.25 0.62
CA PRO A 362 8.81 -10.43 -0.47
C PRO A 362 7.73 -9.58 -1.12
N GLY A 363 8.15 -8.53 -1.85
CA GLY A 363 7.29 -7.72 -2.70
C GLY A 363 7.22 -6.26 -2.31
N VAL A 364 6.38 -5.53 -3.03
CA VAL A 364 6.16 -4.08 -2.86
C VAL A 364 4.70 -3.84 -2.49
N LEU A 365 4.47 -3.11 -1.39
CA LEU A 365 3.12 -2.70 -0.93
C LEU A 365 2.18 -3.91 -0.73
N SER A 366 1.06 -3.96 -1.48
CA SER A 366 0.06 -5.03 -1.38
C SER A 366 0.58 -6.43 -1.72
N GLU A 367 1.73 -6.54 -2.41
CA GLU A 367 2.36 -7.84 -2.67
C GLU A 367 2.83 -8.52 -1.38
N VAL A 368 3.39 -7.76 -0.44
CA VAL A 368 3.81 -8.29 0.87
C VAL A 368 2.61 -8.87 1.61
N SER A 369 1.48 -8.13 1.63
CA SER A 369 0.23 -8.60 2.23
C SER A 369 -0.29 -9.88 1.57
N PHE A 370 -0.21 -9.96 0.24
CA PHE A 370 -0.64 -11.11 -0.53
C PHE A 370 0.26 -12.32 -0.26
N ASN A 371 1.58 -12.15 -0.42
CA ASN A 371 2.55 -13.24 -0.30
C ASN A 371 2.53 -13.84 1.11
N SER A 372 2.48 -12.98 2.14
CA SER A 372 2.36 -13.44 3.52
C SER A 372 1.07 -14.20 3.79
N ALA A 373 -0.05 -13.76 3.21
CA ALA A 373 -1.34 -14.44 3.38
C ALA A 373 -1.36 -15.82 2.72
N VAL A 374 -0.81 -15.95 1.52
CA VAL A 374 -0.72 -17.24 0.82
C VAL A 374 0.22 -18.21 1.56
N GLU A 375 1.38 -17.75 2.01
CA GLU A 375 2.32 -18.54 2.79
C GLU A 375 1.71 -18.99 4.12
N ALA A 376 1.13 -18.08 4.90
CA ALA A 376 0.45 -18.40 6.16
C ALA A 376 -0.66 -19.44 5.97
N THR A 377 -1.47 -19.28 4.91
CA THR A 377 -2.54 -20.24 4.60
C THR A 377 -1.98 -21.61 4.28
N THR A 378 -0.90 -21.69 3.51
CA THR A 378 -0.23 -22.95 3.17
C THR A 378 0.28 -23.65 4.45
N LEU A 379 0.98 -22.90 5.31
CA LEU A 379 1.48 -23.44 6.57
C LEU A 379 0.34 -23.90 7.50
N ALA A 380 -0.72 -23.10 7.62
CA ALA A 380 -1.89 -23.42 8.44
C ALA A 380 -2.56 -24.74 8.00
N LEU A 381 -2.72 -24.94 6.70
CA LEU A 381 -3.39 -26.13 6.17
C LEU A 381 -2.50 -27.38 6.15
N THR A 382 -1.19 -27.23 5.98
CA THR A 382 -0.24 -28.36 6.00
C THR A 382 0.10 -28.80 7.43
N GLY A 383 0.22 -27.85 8.37
CA GLY A 383 0.46 -28.15 9.78
C GLY A 383 -0.72 -28.82 10.49
N SER A 384 -1.93 -28.67 9.97
CA SER A 384 -3.15 -29.29 10.49
C SER A 384 -3.35 -30.75 10.05
N ARG A 385 -2.48 -31.31 9.19
CA ARG A 385 -2.54 -32.73 8.81
C ARG A 385 -1.85 -33.59 9.87
N PRO A 386 -2.57 -34.42 10.65
CA PRO A 386 -1.91 -35.36 11.55
C PRO A 386 -1.16 -36.42 10.68
N GLY A 387 0.17 -36.40 10.71
CA GLY A 387 0.97 -37.46 10.10
C GLY A 387 2.21 -37.07 9.30
N LEU A 388 2.58 -35.76 9.20
CA LEU A 388 3.80 -35.32 8.53
C LEU A 388 4.75 -34.54 9.46
N ARG A 389 4.85 -34.95 10.72
CA ARG A 389 6.07 -34.67 11.49
C ARG A 389 7.06 -35.76 11.10
N ALA A 390 8.10 -35.37 10.33
CA ALA A 390 9.19 -36.25 9.99
C ALA A 390 9.75 -36.88 11.26
N ALA A 391 9.88 -38.22 11.21
CA ALA A 391 10.62 -39.01 12.17
C ALA A 391 12.12 -38.72 12.02
#